data_5b951cacc224f48c1c1b2dd200fec54a
#
_entry.id   5b951cacc224f48c1c1b2dd200fec54a
#
_cell.length_a   1.000
_cell.length_b   1.000
_cell.length_c   1.000
_cell.angle_alpha   90.00
_cell.angle_beta   90.00
_cell.angle_gamma   90.00
#
_symmetry.space_group_name_H-M   'P 1'
#
loop_
_entity.id
_entity.type
_entity.pdbx_description
1 polymer ?
#
loop_
_entity_poly.entity_id
_entity_poly.type
_entity_poly.pdbx_seq_one_letter_code
_entity_poly.pdbx_strand_id
1 'polypeptide(L)'
;GMGVTYLDPSGSQIGKKESIADTARVLGRMFDGIEYRGFAQEIVEELGKYAGVPVWNGLTNEAHPTQILADFLTMQEHFGHLEGLNFVYMGDARYNMGNSLMVGCAKMGVNFTACAPKKYFPEEGLIRQCREFAAVSGARLRFIEDPMGAVAGADVIYTDVWVSMGEPVEIWEERIGDLAPYQVNRALMDHAGPQCRFMHCLPAFHDWKTTIGREMGEKFGRTEMEVTDEVFESEQSIVFDEAENRMHTIKAVMAATLGA
;
A
#
# COMPACT_ATOMS: atom_id res chain seq x y z
N GLY A 1 13.25 9.66 21.15
CA GLY A 1 13.25 10.91 21.87
C GLY A 1 13.16 12.15 20.99
N MET A 2 12.46 12.11 19.83
CA MET A 2 12.24 13.31 19.00
C MET A 2 10.96 14.02 19.41
N GLY A 3 10.96 15.37 19.37
CA GLY A 3 9.73 16.17 19.41
C GLY A 3 9.01 16.09 18.06
N VAL A 4 7.67 16.09 18.09
CA VAL A 4 6.83 16.06 16.88
C VAL A 4 5.88 17.24 16.89
N THR A 5 5.78 17.92 15.74
CA THR A 5 4.78 18.96 15.49
C THR A 5 3.88 18.49 14.36
N TYR A 6 2.57 18.50 14.57
CA TYR A 6 1.59 18.22 13.54
C TYR A 6 1.08 19.52 12.93
N LEU A 7 1.18 19.62 11.61
CA LEU A 7 0.66 20.75 10.82
C LEU A 7 -0.63 20.32 10.13
N ASP A 8 -1.76 20.72 10.70
CA ASP A 8 -3.07 20.42 10.15
C ASP A 8 -3.34 21.24 8.87
N PRO A 9 -3.84 20.62 7.78
CA PRO A 9 -4.17 21.32 6.54
C PRO A 9 -5.21 22.43 6.71
N SER A 10 -6.12 22.33 7.69
CA SER A 10 -7.15 23.34 7.94
C SER A 10 -6.57 24.62 8.53
N GLY A 11 -5.50 24.51 9.31
CA GLY A 11 -4.78 25.66 9.91
C GLY A 11 -3.63 26.20 9.05
N SER A 12 -3.33 25.57 7.92
CA SER A 12 -2.18 25.91 7.07
C SER A 12 -2.57 26.71 5.83
N GLN A 13 -1.64 27.55 5.38
CA GLN A 13 -1.73 28.29 4.12
C GLN A 13 -0.95 27.59 2.97
N ILE A 14 -0.41 26.42 3.22
CA ILE A 14 0.38 25.62 2.27
C ILE A 14 -0.41 25.40 0.98
N GLY A 15 0.18 25.72 -0.16
CA GLY A 15 -0.44 25.58 -1.47
C GLY A 15 -1.59 26.55 -1.77
N LYS A 16 -1.92 27.48 -0.85
CA LYS A 16 -2.97 28.48 -1.03
C LYS A 16 -2.37 29.89 -1.19
N LYS A 17 -1.74 30.41 -0.14
CA LYS A 17 -1.07 31.72 -0.12
C LYS A 17 0.44 31.60 -0.09
N GLU A 18 0.97 30.44 0.20
CA GLU A 18 2.39 30.14 0.27
C GLU A 18 2.70 29.01 -0.70
N SER A 19 3.79 29.13 -1.45
CA SER A 19 4.24 28.07 -2.36
C SER A 19 4.80 26.89 -1.57
N ILE A 20 4.73 25.68 -2.13
CA ILE A 20 5.33 24.49 -1.52
C ILE A 20 6.84 24.70 -1.29
N ALA A 21 7.52 25.30 -2.25
CA ALA A 21 8.95 25.58 -2.15
C ALA A 21 9.30 26.53 -0.99
N ASP A 22 8.48 27.58 -0.74
CA ASP A 22 8.72 28.49 0.38
C ASP A 22 8.39 27.83 1.72
N THR A 23 7.29 27.10 1.80
CA THR A 23 6.96 26.28 2.95
C THR A 23 8.10 25.30 3.28
N ALA A 24 8.65 24.61 2.28
CA ALA A 24 9.76 23.68 2.46
C ALA A 24 10.99 24.37 3.08
N ARG A 25 11.36 25.55 2.54
CA ARG A 25 12.50 26.34 3.07
C ARG A 25 12.30 26.79 4.51
N VAL A 26 11.08 27.19 4.87
CA VAL A 26 10.73 27.59 6.23
C VAL A 26 10.81 26.42 7.17
N LEU A 27 10.15 25.31 6.83
CA LEU A 27 10.12 24.11 7.67
C LEU A 27 11.51 23.50 7.85
N GLY A 28 12.34 23.47 6.80
CA GLY A 28 13.71 22.98 6.87
C GLY A 28 14.66 23.81 7.73
N ARG A 29 14.25 25.04 8.15
CA ARG A 29 14.97 25.85 9.14
C ARG A 29 14.49 25.64 10.57
N MET A 30 13.34 25.00 10.75
CA MET A 30 12.68 24.82 12.06
C MET A 30 12.75 23.38 12.54
N PHE A 31 12.84 22.42 11.62
CA PHE A 31 12.77 20.99 11.89
C PHE A 31 13.94 20.24 11.27
N ASP A 32 14.35 19.13 11.90
CA ASP A 32 15.41 18.26 11.43
C ASP A 32 14.95 17.30 10.31
N GLY A 33 13.66 17.13 10.13
CA GLY A 33 13.05 16.31 9.09
C GLY A 33 11.56 16.59 8.96
N ILE A 34 10.99 16.25 7.80
CA ILE A 34 9.60 16.50 7.46
C ILE A 34 8.96 15.21 6.97
N GLU A 35 7.85 14.81 7.57
CA GLU A 35 7.00 13.75 7.04
C GLU A 35 5.81 14.39 6.31
N TYR A 36 5.56 13.95 5.09
CA TYR A 36 4.41 14.38 4.30
C TYR A 36 3.46 13.20 4.09
N ARG A 37 2.19 13.39 4.46
CA ARG A 37 1.10 12.51 4.10
C ARG A 37 -0.02 13.33 3.45
N GLY A 38 -0.31 13.07 2.19
CA GLY A 38 -1.27 13.86 1.40
C GLY A 38 -1.67 13.16 0.11
N PHE A 39 -2.08 13.92 -0.88
CA PHE A 39 -2.60 13.37 -2.14
C PHE A 39 -1.57 13.42 -3.28
N ALA A 40 -1.07 14.61 -3.60
CA ALA A 40 -0.24 14.82 -4.78
C ALA A 40 1.24 14.45 -4.53
N GLN A 41 1.80 13.65 -5.43
CA GLN A 41 3.20 13.22 -5.40
C GLN A 41 4.15 14.41 -5.60
N GLU A 42 3.79 15.35 -6.45
CA GLU A 42 4.60 16.54 -6.75
C GLU A 42 4.88 17.38 -5.51
N ILE A 43 3.95 17.39 -4.54
CA ILE A 43 4.13 18.15 -3.29
C ILE A 43 5.28 17.56 -2.47
N VAL A 44 5.33 16.26 -2.27
CA VAL A 44 6.41 15.64 -1.48
C VAL A 44 7.76 15.75 -2.20
N GLU A 45 7.77 15.69 -3.53
CA GLU A 45 8.98 15.88 -4.34
C GLU A 45 9.49 17.33 -4.24
N GLU A 46 8.60 18.30 -4.32
CA GLU A 46 8.97 19.71 -4.15
C GLU A 46 9.44 20.03 -2.73
N LEU A 47 8.79 19.47 -1.71
CA LEU A 47 9.28 19.53 -0.32
C LEU A 47 10.69 18.96 -0.21
N GLY A 48 10.93 17.76 -0.76
CA GLY A 48 12.25 17.12 -0.74
C GLY A 48 13.33 17.92 -1.45
N LYS A 49 12.96 18.63 -2.52
CA LYS A 49 13.89 19.47 -3.30
C LYS A 49 14.35 20.72 -2.57
N TYR A 50 13.49 21.35 -1.76
CA TYR A 50 13.74 22.68 -1.22
C TYR A 50 13.91 22.73 0.31
N ALA A 51 13.59 21.70 1.04
CA ALA A 51 13.65 21.71 2.52
C ALA A 51 15.08 21.77 3.08
N GLY A 52 16.04 21.14 2.42
CA GLY A 52 17.42 21.05 2.93
C GLY A 52 17.59 20.08 4.11
N VAL A 53 16.53 19.38 4.49
CA VAL A 53 16.47 18.32 5.50
C VAL A 53 15.78 17.09 4.90
N PRO A 54 15.91 15.89 5.49
CA PRO A 54 15.17 14.73 5.03
C PRO A 54 13.66 14.97 4.96
N VAL A 55 13.06 14.54 3.85
CA VAL A 55 11.59 14.54 3.67
C VAL A 55 11.15 13.11 3.40
N TRP A 56 10.22 12.62 4.22
CA TRP A 56 9.71 11.27 4.12
C TRP A 56 8.29 11.27 3.53
N ASN A 57 8.09 10.44 2.52
CA ASN A 57 6.77 10.20 1.95
C ASN A 57 6.00 9.22 2.84
N GLY A 58 5.11 9.71 3.69
CA GLY A 58 4.22 8.91 4.51
C GLY A 58 3.07 8.28 3.72
N LEU A 59 2.59 8.95 2.68
CA LEU A 59 1.64 8.48 1.67
C LEU A 59 1.32 9.59 0.66
N THR A 60 1.22 9.21 -0.61
CA THR A 60 0.57 9.99 -1.67
C THR A 60 -0.43 9.10 -2.43
N ASN A 61 -1.14 9.65 -3.42
CA ASN A 61 -1.99 8.84 -4.31
C ASN A 61 -1.17 7.85 -5.16
N GLU A 62 0.09 8.17 -5.43
CA GLU A 62 0.95 7.39 -6.31
C GLU A 62 1.85 6.40 -5.57
N ALA A 63 2.24 6.72 -4.33
CA ALA A 63 3.19 5.92 -3.60
C ALA A 63 2.98 5.90 -2.07
N HIS A 64 3.27 4.75 -1.46
CA HIS A 64 3.28 4.55 -0.01
C HIS A 64 4.55 3.77 0.43
N PRO A 65 5.75 4.34 0.24
CA PRO A 65 7.00 3.61 0.42
C PRO A 65 7.23 3.11 1.84
N THR A 66 6.75 3.83 2.85
CA THR A 66 6.90 3.42 4.25
C THR A 66 6.08 2.18 4.61
N GLN A 67 4.96 1.92 3.92
CA GLN A 67 4.21 0.68 4.05
C GLN A 67 5.01 -0.51 3.52
N ILE A 68 5.58 -0.37 2.33
CA ILE A 68 6.29 -1.46 1.66
C ILE A 68 7.49 -1.96 2.47
N LEU A 69 8.15 -1.08 3.19
CA LEU A 69 9.24 -1.48 4.10
C LEU A 69 8.73 -2.37 5.23
N ALA A 70 7.56 -2.07 5.78
CA ALA A 70 6.92 -2.92 6.80
C ALA A 70 6.48 -4.26 6.23
N ASP A 71 5.88 -4.24 5.03
CA ASP A 71 5.44 -5.45 4.34
C ASP A 71 6.63 -6.41 4.13
N PHE A 72 7.77 -5.89 3.66
CA PHE A 72 8.97 -6.70 3.45
C PHE A 72 9.61 -7.16 4.75
N LEU A 73 9.62 -6.36 5.81
CA LEU A 73 10.09 -6.80 7.12
C LEU A 73 9.23 -7.96 7.62
N THR A 74 7.91 -7.84 7.53
CA THR A 74 6.97 -8.88 7.92
C THR A 74 7.18 -10.17 7.11
N MET A 75 7.30 -10.04 5.78
CA MET A 75 7.63 -11.19 4.93
C MET A 75 8.97 -11.83 5.32
N GLN A 76 9.99 -11.01 5.58
CA GLN A 76 11.31 -11.50 6.02
C GLN A 76 11.25 -12.27 7.34
N GLU A 77 10.42 -11.82 8.28
CA GLU A 77 10.22 -12.49 9.58
C GLU A 77 9.48 -13.82 9.45
N HIS A 78 8.45 -13.88 8.58
CA HIS A 78 7.65 -15.09 8.41
C HIS A 78 8.27 -16.13 7.48
N PHE A 79 9.01 -15.72 6.45
CA PHE A 79 9.57 -16.62 5.44
C PHE A 79 11.10 -16.79 5.54
N GLY A 80 11.80 -15.91 6.26
CA GLY A 80 13.25 -15.94 6.39
C GLY A 80 14.00 -15.34 5.18
N HIS A 81 13.32 -15.03 4.09
CA HIS A 81 13.88 -14.46 2.87
C HIS A 81 12.81 -13.67 2.10
N LEU A 82 13.25 -12.87 1.11
CA LEU A 82 12.36 -12.15 0.19
C LEU A 82 12.47 -12.68 -1.23
N GLU A 83 13.71 -12.88 -1.70
CA GLU A 83 14.00 -13.27 -3.08
C GLU A 83 13.25 -14.56 -3.46
N GLY A 84 12.56 -14.51 -4.59
CA GLY A 84 11.84 -15.64 -5.15
C GLY A 84 10.44 -15.88 -4.61
N LEU A 85 10.02 -15.23 -3.50
CA LEU A 85 8.62 -15.32 -3.02
C LEU A 85 7.64 -14.88 -4.09
N ASN A 86 6.49 -15.52 -4.13
CA ASN A 86 5.39 -15.20 -5.05
C ASN A 86 4.34 -14.37 -4.33
N PHE A 87 4.32 -13.07 -4.65
CA PHE A 87 3.42 -12.09 -4.06
C PHE A 87 2.28 -11.77 -5.02
N VAL A 88 1.04 -11.90 -4.58
CA VAL A 88 -0.17 -11.61 -5.35
C VAL A 88 -0.91 -10.44 -4.73
N TYR A 89 -1.07 -9.36 -5.48
CA TYR A 89 -1.91 -8.22 -5.13
C TYR A 89 -3.29 -8.38 -5.79
N MET A 90 -4.35 -8.42 -4.97
CA MET A 90 -5.74 -8.60 -5.41
C MET A 90 -6.48 -7.27 -5.33
N GLY A 91 -6.95 -6.73 -6.46
CA GLY A 91 -7.73 -5.50 -6.49
C GLY A 91 -7.14 -4.39 -7.36
N ASP A 92 -7.49 -3.13 -7.11
CA ASP A 92 -7.07 -1.99 -7.92
C ASP A 92 -5.58 -1.67 -7.71
N ALA A 93 -4.75 -2.05 -8.66
CA ALA A 93 -3.30 -1.89 -8.60
C ALA A 93 -2.79 -0.55 -9.20
N ARG A 94 -3.68 0.40 -9.56
CA ARG A 94 -3.30 1.68 -10.19
C ARG A 94 -2.79 2.74 -9.23
N TYR A 95 -3.08 2.58 -7.93
CA TYR A 95 -2.79 3.56 -6.89
C TYR A 95 -1.58 3.18 -6.04
N ASN A 96 -1.38 3.94 -4.96
CA ASN A 96 -0.18 3.91 -4.14
C ASN A 96 0.27 2.52 -3.68
N MET A 97 -0.65 1.65 -3.23
CA MET A 97 -0.27 0.31 -2.76
C MET A 97 0.17 -0.59 -3.91
N GLY A 98 -0.64 -0.71 -4.97
CA GLY A 98 -0.29 -1.52 -6.14
C GLY A 98 1.01 -1.07 -6.79
N ASN A 99 1.18 0.25 -6.96
CA ASN A 99 2.40 0.84 -7.52
C ASN A 99 3.62 0.56 -6.64
N SER A 100 3.53 0.85 -5.34
CA SER A 100 4.66 0.72 -4.43
C SER A 100 5.06 -0.74 -4.21
N LEU A 101 4.08 -1.65 -4.10
CA LEU A 101 4.35 -3.09 -4.00
C LEU A 101 5.03 -3.62 -5.27
N MET A 102 4.55 -3.23 -6.46
CA MET A 102 5.19 -3.62 -7.72
C MET A 102 6.64 -3.12 -7.80
N VAL A 103 6.90 -1.85 -7.46
CA VAL A 103 8.24 -1.26 -7.44
C VAL A 103 9.13 -1.99 -6.43
N GLY A 104 8.65 -2.18 -5.21
CA GLY A 104 9.39 -2.84 -4.15
C GLY A 104 9.73 -4.29 -4.50
N CYS A 105 8.73 -5.07 -4.93
CA CYS A 105 8.93 -6.46 -5.35
C CYS A 105 9.94 -6.57 -6.50
N ALA A 106 9.81 -5.71 -7.52
CA ALA A 106 10.73 -5.67 -8.65
C ALA A 106 12.18 -5.38 -8.24
N LYS A 107 12.39 -4.56 -7.20
CA LYS A 107 13.73 -4.23 -6.69
C LYS A 107 14.32 -5.33 -5.78
N MET A 108 13.47 -5.99 -5.00
CA MET A 108 13.87 -6.94 -3.95
C MET A 108 13.89 -8.41 -4.43
N GLY A 109 13.66 -8.67 -5.71
CA GLY A 109 13.67 -10.04 -6.24
C GLY A 109 12.42 -10.85 -5.90
N VAL A 110 11.34 -10.19 -5.45
CA VAL A 110 10.04 -10.81 -5.17
C VAL A 110 9.23 -10.86 -6.46
N ASN A 111 8.65 -12.03 -6.79
CA ASN A 111 7.77 -12.16 -7.94
C ASN A 111 6.44 -11.47 -7.63
N PHE A 112 6.01 -10.54 -8.47
CA PHE A 112 4.78 -9.77 -8.27
C PHE A 112 3.72 -10.14 -9.30
N THR A 113 2.51 -10.40 -8.83
CA THR A 113 1.33 -10.60 -9.69
C THR A 113 0.26 -9.60 -9.28
N ALA A 114 -0.14 -8.71 -10.20
CA ALA A 114 -1.37 -7.93 -10.05
C ALA A 114 -2.55 -8.74 -10.59
N CYS A 115 -3.54 -8.98 -9.75
CA CYS A 115 -4.76 -9.71 -10.11
C CYS A 115 -5.98 -8.80 -9.99
N ALA A 116 -6.52 -8.39 -11.13
CA ALA A 116 -7.64 -7.47 -11.26
C ALA A 116 -8.18 -7.49 -12.70
N PRO A 117 -9.36 -6.90 -12.99
CA PRO A 117 -9.71 -6.54 -14.36
C PRO A 117 -8.63 -5.65 -14.99
N LYS A 118 -8.36 -5.82 -16.26
CA LYS A 118 -7.28 -5.11 -16.99
C LYS A 118 -7.29 -3.60 -16.79
N LYS A 119 -8.47 -2.97 -16.65
CA LYS A 119 -8.60 -1.53 -16.41
C LYS A 119 -8.04 -1.05 -15.06
N TYR A 120 -7.72 -1.97 -14.15
CA TYR A 120 -7.15 -1.74 -12.83
C TYR A 120 -5.68 -2.15 -12.71
N PHE A 121 -5.02 -2.50 -13.81
CA PHE A 121 -3.57 -2.73 -13.80
C PHE A 121 -2.81 -1.40 -13.68
N PRO A 122 -1.58 -1.41 -13.13
CA PRO A 122 -0.72 -0.24 -13.06
C PRO A 122 -0.46 0.37 -14.45
N GLU A 123 -0.06 1.63 -14.49
CA GLU A 123 0.26 2.30 -15.74
C GLU A 123 1.44 1.65 -16.48
N GLU A 124 1.34 1.57 -17.80
CA GLU A 124 2.36 0.97 -18.67
C GLU A 124 3.75 1.60 -18.52
N GLY A 125 3.82 2.90 -18.19
CA GLY A 125 5.08 3.60 -17.91
C GLY A 125 5.81 3.02 -16.70
N LEU A 126 5.06 2.83 -15.61
CA LEU A 126 5.58 2.25 -14.39
C LEU A 126 5.91 0.77 -14.56
N ILE A 127 5.07 0.00 -15.27
CA ILE A 127 5.34 -1.40 -15.60
C ILE A 127 6.67 -1.55 -16.33
N ARG A 128 6.95 -0.70 -17.34
CA ARG A 128 8.23 -0.74 -18.07
C ARG A 128 9.41 -0.48 -17.13
N GLN A 129 9.33 0.53 -16.29
CA GLN A 129 10.38 0.82 -15.31
C GLN A 129 10.59 -0.34 -14.34
N CYS A 130 9.53 -0.95 -13.83
CA CYS A 130 9.61 -2.11 -12.94
C CYS A 130 10.22 -3.34 -13.63
N ARG A 131 9.99 -3.52 -14.93
CA ARG A 131 10.67 -4.59 -15.70
C ARG A 131 12.18 -4.39 -15.79
N GLU A 132 12.65 -3.15 -15.84
CA GLU A 132 14.11 -2.85 -15.78
C GLU A 132 14.68 -3.22 -14.41
N PHE A 133 13.98 -2.89 -13.31
CA PHE A 133 14.39 -3.32 -11.97
C PHE A 133 14.37 -4.85 -11.83
N ALA A 134 13.31 -5.49 -12.31
CA ALA A 134 13.17 -6.94 -12.28
C ALA A 134 14.23 -7.68 -13.09
N ALA A 135 14.70 -7.10 -14.20
CA ALA A 135 15.80 -7.67 -14.97
C ALA A 135 17.13 -7.72 -14.19
N VAL A 136 17.31 -6.83 -13.21
CA VAL A 136 18.49 -6.81 -12.34
C VAL A 136 18.32 -7.76 -11.14
N SER A 137 17.14 -7.75 -10.52
CA SER A 137 16.87 -8.53 -9.31
C SER A 137 16.48 -9.99 -9.55
N GLY A 138 16.07 -10.34 -10.77
CA GLY A 138 15.52 -11.65 -11.11
C GLY A 138 14.01 -11.81 -10.83
N ALA A 139 13.33 -10.78 -10.35
CA ALA A 139 11.89 -10.80 -10.12
C ALA A 139 11.09 -11.01 -11.42
N ARG A 140 9.90 -11.58 -11.30
CA ARG A 140 8.94 -11.75 -12.40
C ARG A 140 7.69 -10.93 -12.13
N LEU A 141 7.22 -10.17 -13.14
CA LEU A 141 6.01 -9.37 -13.06
C LEU A 141 4.93 -9.98 -13.94
N ARG A 142 3.74 -10.24 -13.36
CA ARG A 142 2.59 -10.82 -14.04
C ARG A 142 1.35 -9.95 -13.81
N PHE A 143 0.45 -9.95 -14.79
CA PHE A 143 -0.82 -9.22 -14.76
C PHE A 143 -1.91 -10.18 -15.22
N ILE A 144 -2.82 -10.55 -14.34
CA ILE A 144 -3.76 -11.68 -14.54
C ILE A 144 -5.16 -11.25 -14.11
N GLU A 145 -6.16 -11.62 -14.91
CA GLU A 145 -7.57 -11.35 -14.61
C GLU A 145 -8.26 -12.56 -13.94
N ASP A 146 -7.65 -13.75 -13.94
CA ASP A 146 -8.17 -14.96 -13.29
C ASP A 146 -7.64 -15.08 -11.85
N PRO A 147 -8.50 -14.90 -10.81
CA PRO A 147 -8.09 -14.99 -9.41
C PRO A 147 -7.49 -16.35 -9.02
N MET A 148 -8.09 -17.46 -9.49
CA MET A 148 -7.61 -18.79 -9.12
C MET A 148 -6.24 -19.08 -9.76
N GLY A 149 -6.05 -18.70 -11.01
CA GLY A 149 -4.74 -18.81 -11.68
C GLY A 149 -3.68 -17.88 -11.14
N ALA A 150 -4.09 -16.75 -10.54
CA ALA A 150 -3.16 -15.80 -9.92
C ALA A 150 -2.59 -16.35 -8.61
N VAL A 151 -3.42 -16.93 -7.74
CA VAL A 151 -3.01 -17.37 -6.40
C VAL A 151 -2.38 -18.75 -6.36
N ALA A 152 -2.38 -19.50 -7.46
CA ALA A 152 -1.73 -20.81 -7.53
C ALA A 152 -0.22 -20.70 -7.20
N GLY A 153 0.18 -21.27 -6.06
CA GLY A 153 1.56 -21.22 -5.57
C GLY A 153 2.00 -19.84 -5.02
N ALA A 154 1.05 -19.01 -4.61
CA ALA A 154 1.33 -17.76 -3.92
C ALA A 154 1.84 -18.01 -2.51
N ASP A 155 2.89 -17.30 -2.12
CA ASP A 155 3.39 -17.25 -0.74
C ASP A 155 2.65 -16.15 0.04
N VAL A 156 2.28 -15.05 -0.62
CA VAL A 156 1.54 -13.93 -0.04
C VAL A 156 0.38 -13.55 -0.96
N ILE A 157 -0.81 -13.38 -0.36
CA ILE A 157 -1.95 -12.70 -0.97
C ILE A 157 -2.18 -11.40 -0.21
N TYR A 158 -2.14 -10.29 -0.93
CA TYR A 158 -2.30 -8.94 -0.41
C TYR A 158 -3.52 -8.28 -1.05
N THR A 159 -4.27 -7.52 -0.29
CA THR A 159 -5.33 -6.66 -0.83
C THR A 159 -5.36 -5.32 -0.11
N ASP A 160 -6.09 -4.38 -0.67
CA ASP A 160 -6.39 -3.06 -0.09
C ASP A 160 -7.86 -2.74 -0.34
N VAL A 161 -8.37 -1.74 0.36
CA VAL A 161 -9.76 -1.28 0.20
C VAL A 161 -10.08 -0.99 -1.28
N TRP A 162 -11.26 -1.38 -1.73
CA TRP A 162 -11.68 -1.17 -3.12
C TRP A 162 -11.90 0.30 -3.49
N VAL A 163 -12.18 1.14 -2.49
CA VAL A 163 -12.36 2.57 -2.67
C VAL A 163 -11.42 3.31 -1.72
N SER A 164 -10.49 4.05 -2.29
CA SER A 164 -9.45 4.77 -1.55
C SER A 164 -10.01 6.03 -0.87
N MET A 165 -9.28 6.54 0.13
CA MET A 165 -9.59 7.81 0.78
C MET A 165 -9.70 8.95 -0.26
N GLY A 166 -10.79 9.73 -0.16
CA GLY A 166 -11.02 10.88 -1.03
C GLY A 166 -11.72 10.58 -2.35
N GLU A 167 -11.96 9.30 -2.68
CA GLU A 167 -12.79 8.94 -3.83
C GLU A 167 -14.29 9.18 -3.52
N PRO A 168 -15.10 9.61 -4.51
CA PRO A 168 -16.52 9.90 -4.30
C PRO A 168 -17.34 8.62 -4.03
N VAL A 169 -18.41 8.77 -3.24
CA VAL A 169 -19.28 7.63 -2.83
C VAL A 169 -19.93 6.93 -4.04
N GLU A 170 -20.11 7.64 -5.13
CA GLU A 170 -20.72 7.13 -6.37
C GLU A 170 -19.88 6.02 -7.04
N ILE A 171 -18.57 6.00 -6.79
CA ILE A 171 -17.68 5.01 -7.40
C ILE A 171 -17.82 3.61 -6.75
N TRP A 172 -18.42 3.52 -5.56
CA TRP A 172 -18.54 2.24 -4.83
C TRP A 172 -19.28 1.17 -5.62
N GLU A 173 -20.37 1.55 -6.30
CA GLU A 173 -21.18 0.59 -7.07
C GLU A 173 -20.35 -0.03 -8.21
N GLU A 174 -19.62 0.79 -8.96
CA GLU A 174 -18.72 0.31 -10.01
C GLU A 174 -17.61 -0.58 -9.43
N ARG A 175 -16.96 -0.11 -8.36
CA ARG A 175 -15.85 -0.85 -7.74
C ARG A 175 -16.30 -2.20 -7.18
N ILE A 176 -17.44 -2.26 -6.49
CA ILE A 176 -18.00 -3.51 -5.98
C ILE A 176 -18.34 -4.43 -7.15
N GLY A 177 -18.98 -3.92 -8.21
CA GLY A 177 -19.32 -4.71 -9.39
C GLY A 177 -18.11 -5.35 -10.05
N ASP A 178 -17.04 -4.58 -10.21
CA ASP A 178 -15.82 -5.04 -10.88
C ASP A 178 -14.92 -5.92 -9.99
N LEU A 179 -14.81 -5.59 -8.70
CA LEU A 179 -13.82 -6.18 -7.81
C LEU A 179 -14.37 -7.29 -6.90
N ALA A 180 -15.70 -7.48 -6.83
CA ALA A 180 -16.29 -8.58 -6.07
C ALA A 180 -15.74 -9.97 -6.43
N PRO A 181 -15.41 -10.29 -7.69
CA PRO A 181 -14.76 -11.56 -8.04
C PRO A 181 -13.33 -11.71 -7.50
N TYR A 182 -12.72 -10.60 -7.06
CA TYR A 182 -11.35 -10.52 -6.56
C TYR A 182 -11.28 -10.42 -5.02
N GLN A 183 -12.42 -10.59 -4.33
CA GLN A 183 -12.45 -10.65 -2.88
C GLN A 183 -11.58 -11.81 -2.39
N VAL A 184 -10.66 -11.51 -1.46
CA VAL A 184 -9.86 -12.56 -0.81
C VAL A 184 -10.73 -13.34 0.16
N ASN A 185 -10.92 -14.62 -0.11
CA ASN A 185 -11.80 -15.49 0.64
C ASN A 185 -11.12 -16.87 0.90
N ARG A 186 -11.80 -17.71 1.67
CA ARG A 186 -11.28 -19.03 2.04
C ARG A 186 -10.89 -19.89 0.83
N ALA A 187 -11.68 -19.85 -0.24
CA ALA A 187 -11.40 -20.67 -1.42
C ALA A 187 -10.08 -20.27 -2.12
N LEU A 188 -9.77 -18.95 -2.19
CA LEU A 188 -8.49 -18.46 -2.72
C LEU A 188 -7.32 -18.85 -1.81
N MET A 189 -7.46 -18.71 -0.49
CA MET A 189 -6.43 -19.09 0.47
C MET A 189 -6.15 -20.61 0.45
N ASP A 190 -7.20 -21.44 0.36
CA ASP A 190 -7.05 -22.89 0.25
C ASP A 190 -6.37 -23.31 -1.04
N HIS A 191 -6.66 -22.60 -2.14
CA HIS A 191 -6.02 -22.87 -3.44
C HIS A 191 -4.53 -22.45 -3.45
N ALA A 192 -4.18 -21.35 -2.78
CA ALA A 192 -2.79 -20.96 -2.59
C ALA A 192 -2.02 -21.93 -1.68
N GLY A 193 -2.70 -22.50 -0.71
CA GLY A 193 -2.18 -23.51 0.20
C GLY A 193 -1.92 -23.03 1.64
N PRO A 194 -1.63 -23.94 2.57
CA PRO A 194 -1.59 -23.64 4.01
C PRO A 194 -0.40 -22.74 4.42
N GLN A 195 0.63 -22.64 3.59
CA GLN A 195 1.78 -21.80 3.88
C GLN A 195 1.60 -20.34 3.40
N CYS A 196 0.59 -20.08 2.57
CA CYS A 196 0.28 -18.74 2.10
C CYS A 196 -0.14 -17.85 3.27
N ARG A 197 0.35 -16.60 3.28
CA ARG A 197 -0.02 -15.58 4.26
C ARG A 197 -0.90 -14.52 3.62
N PHE A 198 -1.86 -14.05 4.40
CA PHE A 198 -2.71 -12.92 4.03
C PHE A 198 -2.15 -11.63 4.65
N MET A 199 -2.05 -10.56 3.87
CA MET A 199 -1.59 -9.23 4.27
C MET A 199 -2.54 -8.14 3.79
N HIS A 200 -2.57 -7.01 4.51
CA HIS A 200 -3.40 -5.85 4.24
C HIS A 200 -2.88 -4.63 4.99
N CYS A 201 -2.70 -3.50 4.32
CA CYS A 201 -2.16 -2.27 4.92
C CYS A 201 -3.05 -1.63 6.01
N LEU A 202 -4.28 -2.10 6.17
CA LEU A 202 -5.29 -1.55 7.06
C LEU A 202 -5.61 -0.04 6.81
N PRO A 203 -6.86 0.39 7.02
CA PRO A 203 -8.01 -0.38 7.53
C PRO A 203 -8.61 -1.32 6.49
N ALA A 204 -9.30 -2.38 6.92
CA ALA A 204 -9.98 -3.35 6.06
C ALA A 204 -11.50 -3.35 6.30
N PHE A 205 -12.29 -3.58 5.23
CA PHE A 205 -13.73 -3.74 5.32
C PHE A 205 -14.11 -5.23 5.30
N HIS A 206 -13.74 -5.94 6.35
CA HIS A 206 -14.01 -7.37 6.51
C HIS A 206 -15.28 -7.66 7.33
N ASP A 207 -15.85 -6.64 8.02
CA ASP A 207 -17.04 -6.78 8.86
C ASP A 207 -17.91 -5.50 8.92
N TRP A 208 -18.97 -5.53 9.74
CA TRP A 208 -19.90 -4.41 9.94
C TRP A 208 -19.60 -3.52 11.15
N LYS A 209 -18.49 -3.72 11.84
CA LYS A 209 -18.22 -3.01 13.10
C LYS A 209 -17.83 -1.55 12.90
N THR A 210 -17.43 -1.17 11.67
CA THR A 210 -17.12 0.23 11.35
C THR A 210 -18.36 0.99 10.83
N THR A 211 -18.40 2.31 11.01
CA THR A 211 -19.52 3.15 10.50
C THR A 211 -19.64 3.02 8.98
N ILE A 212 -18.54 3.20 8.26
CA ILE A 212 -18.53 3.12 6.77
C ILE A 212 -18.85 1.70 6.31
N GLY A 213 -18.27 0.67 6.95
CA GLY A 213 -18.58 -0.72 6.61
C GLY A 213 -20.06 -1.05 6.73
N ARG A 214 -20.72 -0.52 7.76
CA ARG A 214 -22.17 -0.68 7.95
C ARG A 214 -22.99 0.08 6.90
N GLU A 215 -22.70 1.36 6.69
CA GLU A 215 -23.40 2.19 5.71
C GLU A 215 -23.30 1.62 4.30
N MET A 216 -22.10 1.20 3.89
CA MET A 216 -21.88 0.61 2.58
C MET A 216 -22.44 -0.81 2.50
N GLY A 217 -22.36 -1.58 3.58
CA GLY A 217 -22.96 -2.89 3.69
C GLY A 217 -24.48 -2.86 3.54
N GLU A 218 -25.17 -1.95 4.21
CA GLU A 218 -26.61 -1.74 4.07
C GLU A 218 -27.00 -1.29 2.65
N LYS A 219 -26.21 -0.34 2.09
CA LYS A 219 -26.48 0.21 0.76
C LYS A 219 -26.29 -0.83 -0.36
N PHE A 220 -25.28 -1.68 -0.28
CA PHE A 220 -24.91 -2.62 -1.33
C PHE A 220 -25.21 -4.09 -0.99
N GLY A 221 -25.79 -4.37 0.18
CA GLY A 221 -26.18 -5.72 0.59
C GLY A 221 -24.97 -6.65 0.84
N ARG A 222 -23.84 -6.11 1.27
CA ARG A 222 -22.60 -6.87 1.53
C ARG A 222 -22.07 -6.58 2.93
N THR A 223 -21.61 -7.61 3.61
CA THR A 223 -21.02 -7.51 4.95
C THR A 223 -19.50 -7.38 4.92
N GLU A 224 -18.89 -7.84 3.84
CA GLU A 224 -17.47 -7.99 3.63
C GLU A 224 -17.14 -7.47 2.23
N MET A 225 -16.09 -6.70 2.08
CA MET A 225 -15.69 -6.11 0.81
C MET A 225 -14.46 -6.84 0.22
N GLU A 226 -13.27 -6.30 0.36
CA GLU A 226 -12.04 -6.81 -0.27
C GLU A 226 -11.53 -8.12 0.32
N VAL A 227 -11.91 -8.43 1.56
CA VAL A 227 -11.56 -9.68 2.26
C VAL A 227 -12.72 -10.14 3.14
N THR A 228 -12.85 -11.46 3.30
CA THR A 228 -13.82 -12.03 4.24
C THR A 228 -13.29 -12.03 5.68
N ASP A 229 -14.21 -11.89 6.66
CA ASP A 229 -13.88 -11.95 8.09
C ASP A 229 -13.17 -13.26 8.46
N GLU A 230 -13.59 -14.37 7.85
CA GLU A 230 -12.97 -15.69 8.03
C GLU A 230 -11.48 -15.69 7.66
N VAL A 231 -11.08 -15.01 6.58
CA VAL A 231 -9.67 -14.92 6.18
C VAL A 231 -8.92 -13.93 7.07
N PHE A 232 -9.54 -12.77 7.32
CA PHE A 232 -8.94 -11.69 8.11
C PHE A 232 -8.57 -12.15 9.52
N GLU A 233 -9.44 -12.95 10.17
CA GLU A 233 -9.26 -13.48 11.53
C GLU A 233 -8.54 -14.87 11.57
N SER A 234 -8.09 -15.37 10.40
CA SER A 234 -7.43 -16.69 10.34
C SER A 234 -5.98 -16.67 10.81
N GLU A 235 -5.42 -17.85 11.12
CA GLU A 235 -3.99 -18.03 11.43
C GLU A 235 -3.06 -17.71 10.22
N GLN A 236 -3.60 -17.64 9.02
CA GLN A 236 -2.84 -17.22 7.83
C GLN A 236 -2.72 -15.70 7.70
N SER A 237 -3.53 -14.95 8.43
CA SER A 237 -3.49 -13.48 8.45
C SER A 237 -2.34 -13.00 9.34
N ILE A 238 -1.49 -12.14 8.77
CA ILE A 238 -0.36 -11.52 9.46
C ILE A 238 -0.45 -9.98 9.44
N VAL A 239 -1.67 -9.46 9.30
CA VAL A 239 -1.94 -8.02 9.16
C VAL A 239 -1.54 -7.20 10.40
N PHE A 240 -1.58 -7.79 11.59
CA PHE A 240 -1.20 -7.07 12.82
C PHE A 240 0.32 -7.04 13.02
N ASP A 241 1.04 -8.08 12.62
CA ASP A 241 2.51 -8.07 12.57
C ASP A 241 2.99 -7.02 11.55
N GLU A 242 2.32 -6.96 10.39
CA GLU A 242 2.54 -5.95 9.36
C GLU A 242 2.32 -4.53 9.90
N ALA A 243 1.23 -4.30 10.61
CA ALA A 243 0.91 -3.01 11.21
C ALA A 243 1.94 -2.59 12.29
N GLU A 244 2.39 -3.52 13.13
CA GLU A 244 3.45 -3.28 14.12
C GLU A 244 4.78 -2.93 13.44
N ASN A 245 5.15 -3.63 12.38
CA ASN A 245 6.39 -3.44 11.64
C ASN A 245 6.51 -2.06 11.00
N ARG A 246 5.42 -1.34 10.78
CA ARG A 246 5.46 0.07 10.37
C ARG A 246 6.19 0.94 11.38
N MET A 247 5.96 0.74 12.67
CA MET A 247 6.67 1.47 13.71
C MET A 247 8.19 1.22 13.65
N HIS A 248 8.58 -0.03 13.44
CA HIS A 248 9.99 -0.43 13.42
C HIS A 248 10.71 0.11 12.18
N THR A 249 10.12 -0.03 11.00
CA THR A 249 10.72 0.43 9.75
C THR A 249 10.76 1.94 9.64
N ILE A 250 9.73 2.66 10.08
CA ILE A 250 9.74 4.13 10.12
C ILE A 250 10.83 4.66 11.06
N LYS A 251 11.01 4.07 12.25
CA LYS A 251 12.13 4.41 13.13
C LYS A 251 13.48 4.18 12.46
N ALA A 252 13.64 3.07 11.74
CA ALA A 252 14.88 2.75 11.04
C ALA A 252 15.17 3.78 9.93
N VAL A 253 14.15 4.18 9.15
CA VAL A 253 14.28 5.23 8.13
C VAL A 253 14.71 6.56 8.75
N MET A 254 14.05 6.98 9.83
CA MET A 254 14.40 8.22 10.54
C MET A 254 15.84 8.17 11.06
N ALA A 255 16.23 7.08 11.73
CA ALA A 255 17.60 6.93 12.25
C ALA A 255 18.63 6.97 11.11
N ALA A 256 18.39 6.27 10.01
CA ALA A 256 19.31 6.22 8.87
C ALA A 256 19.47 7.56 8.15
N THR A 257 18.43 8.40 8.13
CA THR A 257 18.42 9.66 7.37
C THR A 257 18.79 10.88 8.21
N LEU A 258 18.61 10.83 9.52
CA LEU A 258 19.00 11.91 10.44
C LEU A 258 20.43 11.78 10.98
N GLY A 259 21.13 10.71 10.66
CA GLY A 259 22.53 10.53 11.03
C GLY A 259 22.74 10.20 12.54
N ALA A 260 21.79 9.47 13.13
CA ALA A 260 21.90 8.99 14.51
C ALA A 260 22.81 7.78 14.62
#